data_292d20bb9a5fa8cc235459e4bc56e063
#
_entry.id   292d20bb9a5fa8cc235459e4bc56e063
#
_cell.length_a   1.000
_cell.length_b   1.000
_cell.length_c   1.000
_cell.angle_alpha   90.00
_cell.angle_beta   90.00
_cell.angle_gamma   90.00
#
_symmetry.space_group_name_H-M   'P 1'
#
loop_
_entity.id
_entity.type
_entity.pdbx_description
1 polymer ?
#
loop_
_entity_poly.entity_id
_entity_poly.type
_entity_poly.pdbx_seq_one_letter_code
_entity_poly.pdbx_strand_id
1 'polypeptide(L)'
;MRMIENNTYTSPFSDMLNSSASPLQDQFGRTFNYLRLALNEQCNLRCMYCMPEEGINFRHKDKLLSAEEIFRLLKLSSQMGVSKIRLTGGEPLLRKDLVPIIQYANCLDGVNSVHLTTNGLLLSKYLNSLEQSGLSGLNISLDTMNADKYKIITRRDGLKQVLDGLEKAIDSS
;
A
#
# COMPACT_ATOMS: atom_id res chain seq x y z
N MET A 1 -4.84 47.00 29.75
CA MET A 1 -4.40 46.53 28.44
C MET A 1 -3.41 45.40 28.69
N ARG A 2 -3.89 44.14 28.70
CA ARG A 2 -3.05 42.95 28.93
C ARG A 2 -2.64 42.40 27.57
N MET A 3 -1.33 42.37 27.31
CA MET A 3 -0.79 41.70 26.12
C MET A 3 -0.96 40.21 26.23
N ILE A 4 -1.54 39.62 25.19
CA ILE A 4 -1.70 38.17 25.05
C ILE A 4 -0.36 37.66 24.49
N GLU A 5 0.41 36.95 25.32
CA GLU A 5 1.61 36.25 24.88
C GLU A 5 1.19 35.11 23.94
N ASN A 6 1.61 35.20 22.67
CA ASN A 6 1.50 34.14 21.68
C ASN A 6 2.40 32.96 22.09
N ASN A 7 1.82 31.99 22.75
CA ASN A 7 2.48 30.72 23.05
C ASN A 7 2.52 29.91 21.76
N THR A 8 3.60 30.06 20.98
CA THR A 8 3.89 29.21 19.82
C THR A 8 4.25 27.80 20.33
N TYR A 9 3.27 26.93 20.38
CA TYR A 9 3.47 25.51 20.64
C TYR A 9 4.30 24.92 19.46
N THR A 10 5.61 24.91 19.59
CA THR A 10 6.50 24.18 18.68
C THR A 10 6.37 22.70 19.03
N SER A 11 5.76 21.94 18.15
CA SER A 11 5.68 20.47 18.28
C SER A 11 7.11 19.90 18.39
N PRO A 12 7.39 19.00 19.37
CA PRO A 12 8.69 18.35 19.46
C PRO A 12 9.08 17.53 18.21
N PHE A 13 8.14 17.37 17.28
CA PHE A 13 8.35 16.72 15.97
C PHE A 13 8.89 17.67 14.88
N SER A 14 8.84 19.01 15.07
CA SER A 14 9.34 19.95 14.07
C SER A 14 10.86 19.86 13.88
N ASP A 15 11.60 19.58 14.95
CA ASP A 15 13.05 19.47 14.92
C ASP A 15 13.55 18.14 14.33
N MET A 16 12.73 17.08 14.44
CA MET A 16 13.01 15.78 13.80
C MET A 16 12.80 15.82 12.27
N LEU A 17 12.00 16.74 11.76
CA LEU A 17 11.72 16.88 10.33
C LEU A 17 12.82 17.63 9.55
N ASN A 18 13.72 18.31 10.27
CA ASN A 18 14.81 19.11 9.67
C ASN A 18 16.20 18.47 9.82
N SER A 19 16.34 17.37 10.56
CA SER A 19 17.58 16.61 10.58
C SER A 19 17.59 15.59 9.43
N SER A 20 18.68 15.49 8.70
CA SER A 20 18.93 14.38 7.77
C SER A 20 18.87 13.08 8.59
N ALA A 21 17.72 12.39 8.53
CA ALA A 21 17.56 11.14 9.27
C ALA A 21 18.62 10.13 8.80
N SER A 22 19.25 9.47 9.74
CA SER A 22 20.23 8.43 9.42
C SER A 22 19.51 7.27 8.73
N PRO A 23 20.13 6.65 7.71
CA PRO A 23 19.54 5.49 7.05
C PRO A 23 19.20 4.37 8.06
N LEU A 24 18.12 3.67 7.80
CA LEU A 24 17.75 2.48 8.57
C LEU A 24 18.83 1.42 8.41
N GLN A 25 19.62 1.18 9.45
CA GLN A 25 20.71 0.23 9.45
C GLN A 25 20.66 -0.65 10.71
N ASP A 26 20.94 -1.95 10.57
CA ASP A 26 21.06 -2.84 11.70
C ASP A 26 22.48 -2.87 12.27
N GLN A 27 22.66 -3.59 13.38
CA GLN A 27 23.97 -3.76 14.05
C GLN A 27 25.04 -4.47 13.20
N PHE A 28 24.64 -5.08 12.06
CA PHE A 28 25.54 -5.77 11.13
C PHE A 28 25.88 -4.90 9.90
N GLY A 29 25.47 -3.63 9.88
CA GLY A 29 25.73 -2.71 8.78
C GLY A 29 24.79 -2.86 7.57
N ARG A 30 23.73 -3.68 7.66
CA ARG A 30 22.76 -3.83 6.57
C ARG A 30 21.80 -2.66 6.55
N THR A 31 21.64 -2.02 5.39
CA THR A 31 20.74 -0.90 5.18
C THR A 31 19.40 -1.38 4.67
N PHE A 32 18.31 -0.89 5.26
CA PHE A 32 16.94 -1.21 4.87
C PHE A 32 16.36 -0.07 4.03
N ASN A 33 16.21 -0.32 2.74
CA ASN A 33 15.66 0.64 1.78
C ASN A 33 14.30 0.22 1.19
N TYR A 34 13.68 -0.82 1.73
CA TYR A 34 12.43 -1.39 1.27
C TYR A 34 11.38 -1.40 2.36
N LEU A 35 10.24 -0.77 2.09
CA LEU A 35 9.05 -0.76 2.95
C LEU A 35 7.93 -1.56 2.31
N ARG A 36 7.37 -2.52 3.06
CA ARG A 36 6.12 -3.17 2.74
C ARG A 36 5.04 -2.69 3.69
N LEU A 37 3.99 -2.04 3.15
CA LEU A 37 2.92 -1.41 3.91
C LEU A 37 1.58 -2.06 3.60
N ALA A 38 0.95 -2.67 4.62
CA ALA A 38 -0.42 -3.16 4.55
C ALA A 38 -1.39 -2.02 4.80
N LEU A 39 -2.23 -1.69 3.80
CA LEU A 39 -3.12 -0.53 3.81
C LEU A 39 -4.47 -0.78 4.48
N ASN A 40 -4.92 -2.04 4.47
CA ASN A 40 -6.19 -2.48 5.04
C ASN A 40 -6.16 -3.96 5.39
N GLU A 41 -7.18 -4.42 6.10
CA GLU A 41 -7.41 -5.84 6.43
C GLU A 41 -8.47 -6.48 5.53
N GLN A 42 -9.32 -5.67 4.90
CA GLN A 42 -10.42 -6.15 4.08
C GLN A 42 -9.91 -6.82 2.81
N CYS A 43 -10.52 -7.95 2.47
CA CYS A 43 -10.26 -8.68 1.24
C CYS A 43 -11.58 -9.19 0.65
N ASN A 44 -11.69 -9.23 -0.67
CA ASN A 44 -12.84 -9.79 -1.40
C ASN A 44 -12.68 -11.29 -1.71
N LEU A 45 -11.54 -11.89 -1.36
CA LEU A 45 -11.32 -13.34 -1.37
C LEU A 45 -11.35 -13.93 0.05
N ARG A 46 -11.43 -15.27 0.14
CA ARG A 46 -11.38 -16.05 1.38
C ARG A 46 -10.43 -17.23 1.22
N CYS A 47 -9.19 -16.93 0.78
CA CYS A 47 -8.21 -17.96 0.49
C CYS A 47 -7.98 -18.85 1.69
N MET A 48 -8.01 -20.17 1.47
CA MET A 48 -7.99 -21.19 2.51
C MET A 48 -6.75 -21.15 3.43
N TYR A 49 -5.64 -20.62 2.92
CA TYR A 49 -4.39 -20.44 3.65
C TYR A 49 -4.27 -19.09 4.36
N CYS A 50 -5.21 -18.16 4.12
CA CYS A 50 -5.12 -16.78 4.61
C CYS A 50 -6.23 -16.43 5.60
N MET A 51 -7.46 -16.88 5.36
CA MET A 51 -8.63 -16.45 6.10
C MET A 51 -9.65 -17.60 6.23
N PRO A 52 -10.35 -17.75 7.37
CA PRO A 52 -11.49 -18.65 7.52
C PRO A 52 -12.57 -18.36 6.45
N GLU A 53 -13.41 -19.35 6.14
CA GLU A 53 -14.45 -19.23 5.12
C GLU A 53 -15.50 -18.19 5.47
N GLU A 54 -15.90 -18.13 6.73
CA GLU A 54 -16.80 -17.14 7.32
C GLU A 54 -16.20 -15.74 7.38
N GLY A 55 -14.87 -15.62 7.20
CA GLY A 55 -14.11 -14.38 7.33
C GLY A 55 -13.65 -14.13 8.77
N ILE A 56 -13.22 -12.92 9.01
CA ILE A 56 -12.81 -12.42 10.33
C ILE A 56 -13.55 -11.13 10.65
N ASN A 57 -13.65 -10.78 11.92
CA ASN A 57 -14.11 -9.46 12.32
C ASN A 57 -13.01 -8.44 11.99
N PHE A 58 -13.19 -7.71 10.89
CA PHE A 58 -12.29 -6.63 10.52
C PHE A 58 -12.36 -5.49 11.53
N ARG A 59 -11.23 -4.88 11.79
CA ARG A 59 -11.18 -3.68 12.61
C ARG A 59 -12.06 -2.58 12.03
N HIS A 60 -12.67 -1.80 12.89
CA HIS A 60 -13.39 -0.61 12.45
C HIS A 60 -12.44 0.36 11.75
N LYS A 61 -12.95 1.15 10.80
CA LYS A 61 -12.13 2.03 9.93
C LYS A 61 -11.28 3.04 10.70
N ASP A 62 -11.77 3.50 11.86
CA ASP A 62 -11.05 4.42 12.75
C ASP A 62 -9.83 3.79 13.46
N LYS A 63 -9.67 2.47 13.36
CA LYS A 63 -8.49 1.73 13.85
C LYS A 63 -7.44 1.47 12.76
N LEU A 64 -7.74 1.85 11.52
CA LEU A 64 -6.80 1.80 10.39
C LEU A 64 -6.18 3.19 10.22
N LEU A 65 -4.94 3.22 9.73
CA LEU A 65 -4.28 4.49 9.41
C LEU A 65 -5.08 5.27 8.36
N SER A 66 -5.32 6.54 8.62
CA SER A 66 -5.86 7.50 7.64
C SER A 66 -4.86 7.74 6.50
N ALA A 67 -5.31 8.38 5.42
CA ALA A 67 -4.41 8.75 4.33
C ALA A 67 -3.29 9.69 4.82
N GLU A 68 -3.63 10.65 5.68
CA GLU A 68 -2.68 11.62 6.24
C GLU A 68 -1.62 10.95 7.13
N GLU A 69 -2.03 9.95 7.92
CA GLU A 69 -1.08 9.17 8.74
C GLU A 69 -0.15 8.34 7.86
N ILE A 70 -0.68 7.74 6.77
CA ILE A 70 0.13 7.03 5.78
C ILE A 70 1.10 7.99 5.09
N PHE A 71 0.67 9.19 4.69
CA PHE A 71 1.55 10.18 4.09
C PHE A 71 2.70 10.56 5.02
N ARG A 72 2.42 10.76 6.31
CA ARG A 72 3.47 11.03 7.31
C ARG A 72 4.45 9.86 7.44
N LEU A 73 3.92 8.62 7.50
CA LEU A 73 4.74 7.41 7.57
C LEU A 73 5.65 7.27 6.35
N LEU A 74 5.11 7.47 5.14
CA LEU A 74 5.85 7.39 3.89
C LEU A 74 6.95 8.46 3.82
N LYS A 75 6.63 9.71 4.21
CA LYS A 75 7.60 10.81 4.28
C LYS A 75 8.74 10.50 5.24
N LEU A 76 8.44 10.06 6.46
CA LEU A 76 9.47 9.68 7.43
C LEU A 76 10.33 8.53 6.90
N SER A 77 9.71 7.53 6.29
CA SER A 77 10.42 6.38 5.73
C SER A 77 11.38 6.80 4.61
N SER A 78 10.96 7.71 3.70
CA SER A 78 11.85 8.21 2.64
C SER A 78 13.04 8.98 3.21
N GLN A 79 12.83 9.81 4.23
CA GLN A 79 13.91 10.53 4.93
C GLN A 79 14.90 9.56 5.61
N MET A 80 14.45 8.38 6.03
CA MET A 80 15.28 7.31 6.60
C MET A 80 15.91 6.40 5.54
N GLY A 81 15.85 6.75 4.25
CA GLY A 81 16.51 6.03 3.16
C GLY A 81 15.67 4.93 2.50
N VAL A 82 14.36 4.83 2.81
CA VAL A 82 13.48 3.92 2.07
C VAL A 82 13.29 4.46 0.65
N SER A 83 13.71 3.68 -0.33
CA SER A 83 13.64 4.04 -1.76
C SER A 83 12.68 3.14 -2.56
N LYS A 84 12.23 2.03 -1.98
CA LYS A 84 11.28 1.10 -2.61
C LYS A 84 10.10 0.85 -1.68
N ILE A 85 8.90 1.10 -2.16
CA ILE A 85 7.66 0.93 -1.41
C ILE A 85 6.81 -0.14 -2.09
N ARG A 86 6.26 -1.07 -1.29
CA ARG A 86 5.27 -2.04 -1.75
C ARG A 86 4.00 -1.91 -0.93
N LEU A 87 2.94 -1.53 -1.59
CA LEU A 87 1.60 -1.44 -1.02
C LEU A 87 0.90 -2.80 -1.10
N THR A 88 0.27 -3.20 -0.01
CA THR A 88 -0.43 -4.48 0.13
C THR A 88 -1.56 -4.33 1.15
N GLY A 89 -2.04 -5.41 1.73
CA GLY A 89 -3.07 -5.43 2.77
C GLY A 89 -3.81 -6.75 2.73
N GLY A 90 -5.09 -6.72 3.03
CA GLY A 90 -6.01 -7.75 2.54
C GLY A 90 -6.07 -7.64 1.01
N GLU A 91 -6.95 -6.75 0.49
CA GLU A 91 -6.92 -6.35 -0.92
C GLU A 91 -6.80 -4.81 -1.02
N PRO A 92 -5.66 -4.27 -1.45
CA PRO A 92 -5.46 -2.82 -1.47
C PRO A 92 -6.38 -2.08 -2.43
N LEU A 93 -6.86 -2.71 -3.51
CA LEU A 93 -7.83 -2.10 -4.45
C LEU A 93 -9.22 -1.85 -3.84
N LEU A 94 -9.48 -2.35 -2.64
CA LEU A 94 -10.69 -2.00 -1.87
C LEU A 94 -10.54 -0.67 -1.12
N ARG A 95 -9.33 -0.14 -1.00
CA ARG A 95 -9.07 1.12 -0.32
C ARG A 95 -9.30 2.30 -1.26
N LYS A 96 -10.20 3.22 -0.89
CA LYS A 96 -10.65 4.34 -1.76
C LYS A 96 -9.55 5.36 -2.05
N ASP A 97 -8.64 5.57 -1.12
CA ASP A 97 -7.55 6.54 -1.20
C ASP A 97 -6.21 5.91 -1.66
N LEU A 98 -6.26 4.71 -2.27
CA LEU A 98 -5.07 4.02 -2.79
C LEU A 98 -4.32 4.86 -3.82
N VAL A 99 -5.03 5.42 -4.82
CA VAL A 99 -4.43 6.22 -5.90
C VAL A 99 -3.72 7.47 -5.34
N PRO A 100 -4.35 8.30 -4.50
CA PRO A 100 -3.66 9.38 -3.79
C PRO A 100 -2.42 8.93 -3.00
N ILE A 101 -2.46 7.76 -2.35
CA ILE A 101 -1.30 7.22 -1.61
C ILE A 101 -0.14 6.90 -2.56
N ILE A 102 -0.41 6.27 -3.72
CA ILE A 102 0.61 5.98 -4.73
C ILE A 102 1.23 7.28 -5.27
N GLN A 103 0.39 8.23 -5.66
CA GLN A 103 0.83 9.54 -6.18
C GLN A 103 1.72 10.26 -5.17
N TYR A 104 1.29 10.32 -3.91
CA TYR A 104 2.08 10.93 -2.85
C TYR A 104 3.43 10.25 -2.66
N ALA A 105 3.45 8.90 -2.64
CA ALA A 105 4.68 8.14 -2.50
C ALA A 105 5.68 8.44 -3.64
N ASN A 106 5.19 8.58 -4.87
CA ASN A 106 6.03 8.90 -6.04
C ASN A 106 6.57 10.35 -6.03
N CYS A 107 5.93 11.27 -5.29
CA CYS A 107 6.39 12.65 -5.15
C CYS A 107 7.47 12.82 -4.06
N LEU A 108 7.78 11.76 -3.30
CA LEU A 108 8.76 11.84 -2.22
C LEU A 108 10.19 11.73 -2.73
N ASP A 109 11.05 12.64 -2.29
CA ASP A 109 12.48 12.57 -2.59
C ASP A 109 13.08 11.25 -2.08
N GLY A 110 13.90 10.61 -2.91
CA GLY A 110 14.56 9.34 -2.60
C GLY A 110 13.72 8.09 -2.84
N VAL A 111 12.42 8.19 -3.10
CA VAL A 111 11.59 7.05 -3.52
C VAL A 111 11.78 6.79 -5.02
N ASN A 112 12.32 5.63 -5.35
CA ASN A 112 12.63 5.24 -6.72
C ASN A 112 11.54 4.37 -7.36
N SER A 113 10.74 3.67 -6.54
CA SER A 113 9.69 2.79 -7.07
C SER A 113 8.59 2.50 -6.06
N VAL A 114 7.36 2.51 -6.57
CA VAL A 114 6.14 2.15 -5.82
C VAL A 114 5.47 0.96 -6.50
N HIS A 115 5.32 -0.13 -5.78
CA HIS A 115 4.72 -1.38 -6.26
C HIS A 115 3.44 -1.69 -5.53
N LEU A 116 2.54 -2.40 -6.19
CA LEU A 116 1.30 -2.90 -5.62
C LEU A 116 1.25 -4.43 -5.68
N THR A 117 0.76 -5.06 -4.59
CA THR A 117 0.41 -6.50 -4.61
C THR A 117 -1.09 -6.63 -4.46
N THR A 118 -1.75 -7.25 -5.42
CA THR A 118 -3.21 -7.40 -5.50
C THR A 118 -3.60 -8.84 -5.87
N ASN A 119 -4.80 -9.26 -5.53
CA ASN A 119 -5.39 -10.51 -6.02
C ASN A 119 -5.94 -10.41 -7.46
N GLY A 120 -5.96 -9.22 -8.03
CA GLY A 120 -6.30 -8.98 -9.44
C GLY A 120 -7.79 -8.89 -9.76
N LEU A 121 -8.72 -9.26 -8.86
CA LEU A 121 -10.16 -9.24 -9.15
C LEU A 121 -10.69 -7.89 -9.61
N LEU A 122 -10.12 -6.81 -9.10
CA LEU A 122 -10.54 -5.44 -9.43
C LEU A 122 -9.59 -4.75 -10.40
N LEU A 123 -8.58 -5.45 -10.91
CA LEU A 123 -7.49 -4.84 -11.69
C LEU A 123 -8.02 -4.13 -12.94
N SER A 124 -8.85 -4.79 -13.77
CA SER A 124 -9.44 -4.17 -14.98
C SER A 124 -10.13 -2.84 -14.71
N LYS A 125 -10.74 -2.68 -13.54
CA LYS A 125 -11.45 -1.46 -13.15
C LYS A 125 -10.49 -0.31 -12.81
N TYR A 126 -9.36 -0.64 -12.19
CA TYR A 126 -8.44 0.36 -11.65
C TYR A 126 -7.21 0.60 -12.52
N LEU A 127 -6.98 -0.19 -13.58
CA LEU A 127 -5.75 -0.20 -14.36
C LEU A 127 -5.34 1.21 -14.81
N ASN A 128 -6.19 1.92 -15.52
CA ASN A 128 -5.90 3.27 -16.01
C ASN A 128 -5.52 4.25 -14.87
N SER A 129 -6.21 4.14 -13.72
CA SER A 129 -5.93 5.01 -12.57
C SER A 129 -4.58 4.65 -11.91
N LEU A 130 -4.22 3.38 -11.90
CA LEU A 130 -2.92 2.91 -11.40
C LEU A 130 -1.77 3.35 -12.32
N GLU A 131 -1.92 3.27 -13.63
CA GLU A 131 -0.95 3.77 -14.61
C GLU A 131 -0.74 5.28 -14.44
N GLN A 132 -1.82 6.05 -14.41
CA GLN A 132 -1.76 7.50 -14.20
C GLN A 132 -1.22 7.92 -12.85
N SER A 133 -1.22 7.02 -11.86
CA SER A 133 -0.66 7.28 -10.52
C SER A 133 0.86 7.19 -10.47
N GLY A 134 1.51 6.72 -11.53
CA GLY A 134 2.95 6.48 -11.57
C GLY A 134 3.38 5.17 -10.88
N LEU A 135 2.48 4.19 -10.79
CA LEU A 135 2.81 2.89 -10.22
C LEU A 135 3.95 2.23 -11.02
N SER A 136 5.02 1.84 -10.34
CA SER A 136 6.22 1.27 -10.99
C SER A 136 6.07 -0.22 -11.34
N GLY A 137 5.11 -0.92 -10.74
CA GLY A 137 4.87 -2.32 -11.05
C GLY A 137 3.81 -2.99 -10.20
N LEU A 138 3.24 -4.05 -10.77
CA LEU A 138 2.19 -4.87 -10.18
C LEU A 138 2.70 -6.27 -9.86
N ASN A 139 2.27 -6.80 -8.71
CA ASN A 139 2.34 -8.22 -8.41
C ASN A 139 0.90 -8.74 -8.29
N ILE A 140 0.52 -9.68 -9.14
CA ILE A 140 -0.78 -10.33 -9.09
C ILE A 140 -0.62 -11.67 -8.39
N SER A 141 -1.33 -11.84 -7.27
CA SER A 141 -1.34 -13.09 -6.53
C SER A 141 -2.33 -14.06 -7.18
N LEU A 142 -1.81 -15.04 -7.93
CA LEU A 142 -2.60 -16.04 -8.64
C LEU A 142 -1.97 -17.43 -8.45
N ASP A 143 -2.67 -18.29 -7.72
CA ASP A 143 -2.15 -19.63 -7.35
C ASP A 143 -2.35 -20.66 -8.48
N THR A 144 -3.33 -20.46 -9.35
CA THR A 144 -3.69 -21.43 -10.39
C THR A 144 -4.47 -20.79 -11.54
N MET A 145 -4.29 -21.34 -12.74
CA MET A 145 -5.03 -21.00 -13.95
C MET A 145 -6.26 -21.91 -14.18
N ASN A 146 -6.49 -22.88 -13.30
CA ASN A 146 -7.64 -23.77 -13.37
C ASN A 146 -8.81 -23.19 -12.54
N ALA A 147 -9.97 -23.01 -13.16
CA ALA A 147 -11.13 -22.33 -12.54
C ALA A 147 -11.65 -23.07 -11.29
N ASP A 148 -11.73 -24.40 -11.33
CA ASP A 148 -12.22 -25.17 -10.20
C ASP A 148 -11.25 -25.10 -9.01
N LYS A 149 -9.94 -25.23 -9.28
CA LYS A 149 -8.91 -25.07 -8.25
C LYS A 149 -8.89 -23.65 -7.70
N TYR A 150 -9.03 -22.62 -8.56
CA TYR A 150 -9.12 -21.24 -8.12
C TYR A 150 -10.28 -21.05 -7.13
N LYS A 151 -11.47 -21.56 -7.48
CA LYS A 151 -12.66 -21.49 -6.63
C LYS A 151 -12.45 -22.21 -5.28
N ILE A 152 -11.82 -23.38 -5.30
CA ILE A 152 -11.48 -24.11 -4.08
C ILE A 152 -10.52 -23.31 -3.20
N ILE A 153 -9.41 -22.81 -3.77
CA ILE A 153 -8.37 -22.12 -3.02
C ILE A 153 -8.88 -20.79 -2.48
N THR A 154 -9.54 -20.00 -3.32
CA THR A 154 -9.97 -18.63 -2.96
C THR A 154 -11.36 -18.58 -2.32
N ARG A 155 -12.12 -19.68 -2.38
CA ARG A 155 -13.53 -19.79 -1.96
C ARG A 155 -14.45 -18.77 -2.65
N ARG A 156 -14.05 -18.29 -3.81
CA ARG A 156 -14.81 -17.33 -4.65
C ARG A 156 -14.61 -17.66 -6.12
N ASP A 157 -15.61 -17.34 -6.93
CA ASP A 157 -15.43 -17.28 -8.38
C ASP A 157 -14.75 -15.96 -8.75
N GLY A 158 -13.96 -15.97 -9.84
CA GLY A 158 -13.32 -14.73 -10.28
C GLY A 158 -12.08 -14.91 -11.14
N LEU A 159 -11.67 -16.14 -11.47
CA LEU A 159 -10.48 -16.36 -12.29
C LEU A 159 -10.53 -15.58 -13.60
N LYS A 160 -11.70 -15.58 -14.28
CA LYS A 160 -11.86 -14.84 -15.54
C LYS A 160 -11.57 -13.36 -15.37
N GLN A 161 -12.10 -12.72 -14.32
CA GLN A 161 -11.85 -11.29 -14.03
C GLN A 161 -10.36 -11.01 -13.78
N VAL A 162 -9.67 -11.94 -13.09
CA VAL A 162 -8.22 -11.80 -12.86
C VAL A 162 -7.45 -11.89 -14.16
N LEU A 163 -7.80 -12.86 -15.02
CA LEU A 163 -7.15 -13.04 -16.32
C LEU A 163 -7.41 -11.87 -17.27
N ASP A 164 -8.66 -11.41 -17.35
CA ASP A 164 -9.03 -10.21 -18.14
C ASP A 164 -8.25 -8.96 -17.67
N GLY A 165 -8.02 -8.84 -16.36
CA GLY A 165 -7.21 -7.77 -15.79
C GLY A 165 -5.73 -7.90 -16.09
N LEU A 166 -5.20 -9.12 -16.06
CA LEU A 166 -3.82 -9.42 -16.38
C LEU A 166 -3.50 -9.15 -17.85
N GLU A 167 -4.35 -9.62 -18.77
CA GLU A 167 -4.21 -9.36 -20.21
C GLU A 167 -4.15 -7.87 -20.50
N LYS A 168 -5.10 -7.10 -19.99
CA LYS A 168 -5.09 -5.64 -20.14
C LYS A 168 -3.84 -4.98 -19.58
N ALA A 169 -3.33 -5.46 -18.44
CA ALA A 169 -2.11 -4.91 -17.85
C ALA A 169 -0.86 -5.22 -18.66
N ILE A 170 -0.82 -6.35 -19.37
CA ILE A 170 0.27 -6.70 -20.30
C ILE A 170 0.21 -5.81 -21.54
N ASP A 171 -0.98 -5.58 -22.09
CA ASP A 171 -1.18 -4.79 -23.31
C ASP A 171 -0.91 -3.29 -23.10
N SER A 172 -0.94 -2.81 -21.84
CA SER A 172 -0.70 -1.41 -21.49
C SER A 172 0.74 -1.09 -21.08
N SER A 173 1.65 -2.07 -21.06
CA SER A 173 3.01 -1.96 -20.51
C SER A 173 4.05 -1.50 -21.54
#